data_92ea176b44796bf3e14dedc4ca151614
#
_entry.id   92ea176b44796bf3e14dedc4ca151614
#
_cell.length_a   1.000
_cell.length_b   1.000
_cell.length_c   1.000
_cell.angle_alpha   90.00
_cell.angle_beta   90.00
_cell.angle_gamma   90.00
#
_symmetry.space_group_name_H-M   'P 1'
#
loop_
_entity.id
_entity.type
_entity.pdbx_description
1 polymer ?
#
loop_
_entity_poly.entity_id
_entity_poly.type
_entity_poly.pdbx_seq_one_letter_code
_entity_poly.pdbx_strand_id
1 'polypeptide(L)'
;MGIRKKLVQIAQAEIGTCEPSGDDKYIKVWNTLGHTKFALNVAWCAIFVTWCKIQAGISADVVPDYASCNAGMKWFKDKGKFQYSKTYGGNYVPLVGDIVFFTGSYSKTNSGHTGIVEKVSGNTLYTIEGNTSDAVHERKYDLSSKYILGFGTPAYNDSDTAPSVSAQTTGNGQSASGNLYTVQKGNSLWGIAQKTLGDGNRYREIMSLNSLTSTTIHAGLVLQIPSGTGQVASTKTYTVKKGDSLWKIAQSLLGNGARYNEIMLLSGLTSTTIHVGQTLTVPAR
;
A
#
# COMPACT_ATOMS: atom_id res chain seq x y z
N MET A 1 0.74 17.06 1.81
CA MET A 1 0.09 15.73 1.66
C MET A 1 -0.04 15.46 0.19
N GLY A 2 0.48 14.33 -0.30
CA GLY A 2 0.43 13.97 -1.70
C GLY A 2 -0.99 13.68 -2.19
N ILE A 3 -1.22 13.86 -3.50
CA ILE A 3 -2.54 13.78 -4.13
C ILE A 3 -3.15 12.38 -4.01
N ARG A 4 -2.33 11.31 -4.06
CA ARG A 4 -2.74 9.91 -3.85
C ARG A 4 -3.40 9.72 -2.48
N LYS A 5 -2.74 10.19 -1.42
CA LYS A 5 -3.26 10.12 -0.05
C LYS A 5 -4.51 10.96 0.11
N LYS A 6 -4.57 12.14 -0.52
CA LYS A 6 -5.75 13.01 -0.51
C LYS A 6 -6.95 12.31 -1.15
N LEU A 7 -6.76 11.64 -2.31
CA LEU A 7 -7.82 10.86 -2.96
C LEU A 7 -8.38 9.79 -2.03
N VAL A 8 -7.50 9.01 -1.40
CA VAL A 8 -7.91 7.94 -0.48
C VAL A 8 -8.62 8.49 0.75
N GLN A 9 -8.14 9.59 1.34
CA GLN A 9 -8.81 10.22 2.50
C GLN A 9 -10.21 10.73 2.18
N ILE A 10 -10.39 11.29 0.97
CA ILE A 10 -11.74 11.69 0.50
C ILE A 10 -12.63 10.47 0.39
N ALA A 11 -12.16 9.39 -0.20
CA ALA A 11 -12.94 8.16 -0.30
C ALA A 11 -13.23 7.54 1.08
N GLN A 12 -12.27 7.56 2.01
CA GLN A 12 -12.44 7.09 3.39
C GLN A 12 -13.51 7.87 4.15
N ALA A 13 -13.58 9.20 3.95
CA ALA A 13 -14.57 10.05 4.60
C ALA A 13 -16.01 9.74 4.13
N GLU A 14 -16.16 9.04 3.01
CA GLU A 14 -17.46 8.64 2.46
C GLU A 14 -17.94 7.26 2.94
N ILE A 15 -17.10 6.49 3.63
CA ILE A 15 -17.46 5.14 4.12
C ILE A 15 -18.71 5.25 5.00
N GLY A 16 -19.72 4.41 4.67
CA GLY A 16 -21.03 4.41 5.32
C GLY A 16 -22.09 5.28 4.63
N THR A 17 -21.72 6.08 3.63
CA THR A 17 -22.70 6.74 2.76
C THR A 17 -23.48 5.68 2.00
N CYS A 18 -24.81 5.69 2.08
CA CYS A 18 -25.68 4.65 1.51
C CYS A 18 -26.87 5.24 0.75
N GLU A 19 -27.46 4.40 -0.12
CA GLU A 19 -28.75 4.69 -0.72
C GLU A 19 -29.87 4.73 0.35
N PRO A 20 -31.02 5.38 0.05
CA PRO A 20 -31.37 5.99 -1.24
C PRO A 20 -30.99 7.45 -1.42
N SER A 21 -30.40 8.11 -0.45
CA SER A 21 -30.18 9.56 -0.52
C SER A 21 -28.71 9.98 -0.40
N GLY A 22 -27.86 9.12 0.14
CA GLY A 22 -26.46 9.46 0.36
C GLY A 22 -25.62 9.54 -0.92
N ASP A 23 -25.94 8.71 -1.90
CA ASP A 23 -25.30 8.62 -3.21
C ASP A 23 -25.69 9.74 -4.17
N ASP A 24 -26.84 10.40 -3.96
CA ASP A 24 -27.35 11.50 -4.77
C ASP A 24 -26.30 12.55 -5.09
N LYS A 25 -25.43 12.87 -4.12
CA LYS A 25 -24.40 13.89 -4.29
C LYS A 25 -23.39 13.54 -5.37
N TYR A 26 -23.08 12.27 -5.55
CA TYR A 26 -22.13 11.81 -6.59
C TYR A 26 -22.74 11.98 -7.96
N ILE A 27 -23.99 11.55 -8.13
CA ILE A 27 -24.74 11.63 -9.39
C ILE A 27 -25.04 13.10 -9.74
N LYS A 28 -25.40 13.92 -8.75
CA LYS A 28 -25.62 15.36 -8.94
C LYS A 28 -24.37 16.06 -9.47
N VAL A 29 -23.20 15.76 -8.91
CA VAL A 29 -21.92 16.32 -9.40
C VAL A 29 -21.64 15.83 -10.82
N TRP A 30 -21.77 14.52 -11.09
CA TRP A 30 -21.62 13.99 -12.44
C TRP A 30 -22.50 14.75 -13.46
N ASN A 31 -23.76 15.00 -13.12
CA ASN A 31 -24.71 15.69 -13.99
C ASN A 31 -24.35 17.16 -14.29
N THR A 32 -23.35 17.73 -13.58
CA THR A 32 -22.82 19.08 -13.88
C THR A 32 -21.63 19.08 -14.84
N LEU A 33 -21.03 17.92 -15.14
CA LEU A 33 -19.79 17.82 -15.92
C LEU A 33 -19.99 17.91 -17.44
N GLY A 34 -21.21 18.13 -17.93
CA GLY A 34 -21.49 18.21 -19.36
C GLY A 34 -21.58 16.87 -20.08
N HIS A 35 -21.55 15.76 -19.34
CA HIS A 35 -21.75 14.40 -19.85
C HIS A 35 -23.26 14.03 -19.93
N THR A 36 -23.54 12.82 -20.40
CA THR A 36 -24.89 12.26 -20.33
C THR A 36 -25.39 12.26 -18.89
N LYS A 37 -26.54 12.86 -18.66
CA LYS A 37 -27.16 12.95 -17.34
C LYS A 37 -27.81 11.63 -16.96
N PHE A 38 -27.75 11.29 -15.68
CA PHE A 38 -28.40 10.11 -15.12
C PHE A 38 -29.47 10.47 -14.10
N ALA A 39 -30.46 9.58 -13.98
CA ALA A 39 -31.39 9.57 -12.86
C ALA A 39 -30.62 9.12 -11.56
N LEU A 40 -31.26 9.36 -10.40
CA LEU A 40 -30.60 9.09 -9.11
C LEU A 40 -30.58 7.61 -8.69
N ASN A 41 -31.02 6.70 -9.54
CA ASN A 41 -31.10 5.25 -9.26
C ASN A 41 -30.22 4.41 -10.19
N VAL A 42 -29.11 4.94 -10.67
CA VAL A 42 -28.16 4.23 -11.53
C VAL A 42 -27.03 3.63 -10.73
N ALA A 43 -26.35 2.62 -11.26
CA ALA A 43 -25.11 2.11 -10.68
C ALA A 43 -24.05 3.21 -10.63
N TRP A 44 -23.55 3.54 -9.45
CA TRP A 44 -22.70 4.71 -9.20
C TRP A 44 -21.27 4.41 -8.76
N CYS A 45 -20.79 3.15 -8.82
CA CYS A 45 -19.42 2.82 -8.44
C CYS A 45 -18.38 3.62 -9.24
N ALA A 46 -18.56 3.76 -10.56
CA ALA A 46 -17.67 4.53 -11.42
C ALA A 46 -17.82 6.05 -11.18
N ILE A 47 -19.05 6.51 -10.96
CA ILE A 47 -19.36 7.90 -10.63
C ILE A 47 -18.73 8.30 -9.29
N PHE A 48 -18.71 7.40 -8.30
CA PHE A 48 -18.05 7.60 -7.02
C PHE A 48 -16.55 7.87 -7.19
N VAL A 49 -15.84 7.06 -7.99
CA VAL A 49 -14.42 7.30 -8.28
C VAL A 49 -14.21 8.65 -8.95
N THR A 50 -15.07 9.00 -9.92
CA THR A 50 -15.05 10.32 -10.58
C THR A 50 -15.30 11.44 -9.58
N TRP A 51 -16.26 11.29 -8.68
CA TRP A 51 -16.51 12.27 -7.62
C TRP A 51 -15.29 12.45 -6.70
N CYS A 52 -14.73 11.36 -6.21
CA CYS A 52 -13.55 11.41 -5.33
C CYS A 52 -12.36 12.12 -5.98
N LYS A 53 -12.09 11.84 -7.27
CA LYS A 53 -10.99 12.50 -7.98
C LYS A 53 -11.22 14.00 -8.17
N ILE A 54 -12.48 14.43 -8.38
CA ILE A 54 -12.86 15.86 -8.48
C ILE A 54 -12.61 16.54 -7.13
N GLN A 55 -13.09 15.97 -6.03
CA GLN A 55 -12.85 16.50 -4.68
C GLN A 55 -11.35 16.58 -4.34
N ALA A 56 -10.56 15.64 -4.86
CA ALA A 56 -9.11 15.66 -4.71
C ALA A 56 -8.42 16.76 -5.56
N GLY A 57 -9.10 17.31 -6.56
CA GLY A 57 -8.52 18.24 -7.53
C GLY A 57 -7.69 17.54 -8.60
N ILE A 58 -7.98 16.29 -8.92
CA ILE A 58 -7.29 15.49 -9.94
C ILE A 58 -7.91 15.77 -11.30
N SER A 59 -7.08 16.14 -12.28
CA SER A 59 -7.55 16.41 -13.65
C SER A 59 -8.02 15.13 -14.38
N ALA A 60 -8.84 15.32 -15.41
CA ALA A 60 -9.30 14.21 -16.26
C ALA A 60 -8.19 13.56 -17.10
N ASP A 61 -7.06 14.23 -17.26
CA ASP A 61 -5.86 13.67 -17.91
C ASP A 61 -5.09 12.69 -17.04
N VAL A 62 -5.33 12.69 -15.73
CA VAL A 62 -4.70 11.80 -14.74
C VAL A 62 -5.64 10.66 -14.35
N VAL A 63 -6.90 10.98 -14.00
CA VAL A 63 -7.98 10.03 -13.80
C VAL A 63 -9.19 10.52 -14.61
N PRO A 64 -9.71 9.75 -15.58
CA PRO A 64 -10.79 10.22 -16.43
C PRO A 64 -12.09 10.44 -15.64
N ASP A 65 -13.00 11.23 -16.21
CA ASP A 65 -14.39 11.23 -15.80
C ASP A 65 -15.09 10.03 -16.46
N TYR A 66 -15.63 9.13 -15.68
CA TYR A 66 -16.32 7.95 -16.20
C TYR A 66 -17.48 7.52 -15.30
N ALA A 67 -18.57 7.08 -15.94
CA ALA A 67 -19.73 6.48 -15.31
C ALA A 67 -19.89 5.00 -15.68
N SER A 68 -19.02 4.49 -16.54
CA SER A 68 -18.95 3.08 -16.93
C SER A 68 -17.58 2.53 -16.59
N CYS A 69 -17.54 1.43 -15.84
CA CYS A 69 -16.28 0.76 -15.47
C CYS A 69 -15.46 0.37 -16.71
N ASN A 70 -16.14 -0.09 -17.78
CA ASN A 70 -15.50 -0.39 -19.04
C ASN A 70 -14.88 0.83 -19.71
N ALA A 71 -15.57 1.98 -19.68
CA ALA A 71 -15.03 3.22 -20.24
C ALA A 71 -13.77 3.68 -19.48
N GLY A 72 -13.82 3.66 -18.15
CA GLY A 72 -12.64 3.97 -17.31
C GLY A 72 -11.47 3.02 -17.57
N MET A 73 -11.73 1.71 -17.57
CA MET A 73 -10.71 0.70 -17.89
C MET A 73 -10.12 0.91 -19.29
N LYS A 74 -10.97 1.15 -20.30
CA LYS A 74 -10.51 1.39 -21.67
C LYS A 74 -9.60 2.61 -21.74
N TRP A 75 -9.97 3.70 -21.09
CA TRP A 75 -9.14 4.92 -21.04
C TRP A 75 -7.74 4.64 -20.50
N PHE A 76 -7.62 3.91 -19.38
CA PHE A 76 -6.31 3.53 -18.83
C PHE A 76 -5.53 2.61 -19.78
N LYS A 77 -6.20 1.70 -20.50
CA LYS A 77 -5.57 0.84 -21.52
C LYS A 77 -5.05 1.67 -22.69
N ASP A 78 -5.86 2.56 -23.22
CA ASP A 78 -5.50 3.43 -24.37
C ASP A 78 -4.31 4.34 -24.05
N LYS A 79 -4.16 4.73 -22.77
CA LYS A 79 -3.02 5.54 -22.29
C LYS A 79 -1.80 4.69 -21.89
N GLY A 80 -1.83 3.38 -22.03
CA GLY A 80 -0.76 2.49 -21.55
C GLY A 80 -0.59 2.49 -20.01
N LYS A 81 -1.64 2.89 -19.29
CA LYS A 81 -1.69 3.03 -17.83
C LYS A 81 -2.55 1.97 -17.15
N PHE A 82 -2.77 0.83 -17.79
CA PHE A 82 -3.48 -0.29 -17.22
C PHE A 82 -2.56 -1.47 -16.97
N GLN A 83 -2.61 -2.02 -15.76
CA GLN A 83 -1.85 -3.20 -15.36
C GLN A 83 -2.81 -4.35 -15.04
N TYR A 84 -2.67 -5.47 -15.71
CA TYR A 84 -3.45 -6.66 -15.36
C TYR A 84 -3.05 -7.19 -13.98
N SER A 85 -4.01 -7.76 -13.25
CA SER A 85 -3.74 -8.48 -12.01
C SER A 85 -2.97 -9.77 -12.30
N LYS A 86 -2.38 -10.36 -11.24
CA LYS A 86 -1.63 -11.63 -11.33
C LYS A 86 -2.45 -12.75 -11.98
N THR A 87 -3.72 -12.87 -11.63
CA THR A 87 -4.64 -13.88 -12.17
C THR A 87 -4.85 -13.74 -13.68
N TYR A 88 -4.75 -12.51 -14.20
CA TYR A 88 -4.90 -12.24 -15.62
C TYR A 88 -3.58 -12.04 -16.36
N GLY A 89 -2.47 -12.48 -15.76
CA GLY A 89 -1.14 -12.56 -16.38
C GLY A 89 -0.26 -11.33 -16.18
N GLY A 90 -0.65 -10.42 -15.28
CA GLY A 90 0.19 -9.31 -14.81
C GLY A 90 1.05 -9.71 -13.61
N ASN A 91 1.93 -8.81 -13.21
CA ASN A 91 2.77 -8.93 -12.02
C ASN A 91 2.77 -7.64 -11.18
N TYR A 92 1.86 -6.75 -11.47
CA TYR A 92 1.76 -5.45 -10.82
C TYR A 92 1.22 -5.58 -9.40
N VAL A 93 1.86 -4.91 -8.46
CA VAL A 93 1.36 -4.70 -7.09
C VAL A 93 0.82 -3.27 -7.03
N PRO A 94 -0.48 -3.11 -6.77
CA PRO A 94 -1.10 -1.79 -6.82
C PRO A 94 -0.61 -0.88 -5.69
N LEU A 95 -0.60 0.40 -5.99
CA LEU A 95 -0.21 1.47 -5.07
C LEU A 95 -1.44 2.18 -4.51
N VAL A 96 -1.27 2.85 -3.38
CA VAL A 96 -2.28 3.74 -2.80
C VAL A 96 -2.76 4.73 -3.86
N GLY A 97 -4.07 4.85 -4.01
CA GLY A 97 -4.70 5.75 -4.98
C GLY A 97 -4.77 5.23 -6.42
N ASP A 98 -4.28 4.02 -6.70
CA ASP A 98 -4.58 3.37 -7.98
C ASP A 98 -6.07 3.04 -8.07
N ILE A 99 -6.56 2.88 -9.29
CA ILE A 99 -7.96 2.57 -9.55
C ILE A 99 -8.08 1.07 -9.83
N VAL A 100 -8.78 0.33 -8.98
CA VAL A 100 -9.01 -1.09 -9.19
C VAL A 100 -10.22 -1.31 -10.10
N PHE A 101 -10.11 -2.27 -11.00
CA PHE A 101 -11.19 -2.75 -11.85
C PHE A 101 -11.45 -4.22 -11.59
N PHE A 102 -12.71 -4.56 -11.34
CA PHE A 102 -13.15 -5.92 -11.08
C PHE A 102 -13.91 -6.47 -12.29
N THR A 103 -13.70 -7.75 -12.58
CA THR A 103 -14.43 -8.40 -13.67
C THR A 103 -15.86 -8.74 -13.27
N GLY A 104 -16.82 -8.43 -14.16
CA GLY A 104 -18.21 -8.84 -13.96
C GLY A 104 -18.48 -10.31 -14.37
N SER A 105 -17.60 -10.89 -15.19
CA SER A 105 -17.81 -12.22 -15.80
C SER A 105 -16.55 -13.05 -15.96
N TYR A 106 -15.54 -12.81 -15.15
CA TYR A 106 -14.22 -13.45 -15.25
C TYR A 106 -13.54 -13.30 -16.62
N SER A 107 -13.87 -12.23 -17.32
CA SER A 107 -13.32 -11.90 -18.66
C SER A 107 -12.26 -10.82 -18.56
N LYS A 108 -11.21 -10.91 -19.39
CA LYS A 108 -10.18 -9.86 -19.54
C LYS A 108 -10.69 -8.57 -20.21
N THR A 109 -11.89 -8.60 -20.77
CA THR A 109 -12.40 -7.53 -21.61
C THR A 109 -13.51 -6.72 -20.97
N ASN A 110 -14.08 -7.20 -19.85
CA ASN A 110 -15.25 -6.58 -19.23
C ASN A 110 -15.04 -6.31 -17.74
N SER A 111 -15.12 -5.03 -17.35
CA SER A 111 -15.14 -4.61 -15.95
C SER A 111 -16.56 -4.34 -15.50
N GLY A 112 -17.02 -5.03 -14.47
CA GLY A 112 -18.34 -4.86 -13.88
C GLY A 112 -18.36 -3.94 -12.67
N HIS A 113 -17.20 -3.64 -12.07
CA HIS A 113 -17.10 -2.82 -10.87
C HIS A 113 -15.74 -2.12 -10.79
N THR A 114 -15.64 -1.07 -9.97
CA THR A 114 -14.41 -0.29 -9.77
C THR A 114 -14.36 0.31 -8.37
N GLY A 115 -13.16 0.63 -7.92
CA GLY A 115 -12.91 1.28 -6.65
C GLY A 115 -11.54 1.94 -6.61
N ILE A 116 -11.18 2.46 -5.45
CA ILE A 116 -9.90 3.12 -5.19
C ILE A 116 -9.07 2.22 -4.28
N VAL A 117 -7.82 1.97 -4.64
CA VAL A 117 -6.88 1.22 -3.80
C VAL A 117 -6.53 2.05 -2.57
N GLU A 118 -6.89 1.55 -1.40
CA GLU A 118 -6.54 2.15 -0.12
C GLU A 118 -5.12 1.80 0.28
N LYS A 119 -4.81 0.50 0.29
CA LYS A 119 -3.49 -0.04 0.64
C LYS A 119 -3.36 -1.49 0.21
N VAL A 120 -2.12 -1.97 0.22
CA VAL A 120 -1.81 -3.41 0.18
C VAL A 120 -1.08 -3.78 1.46
N SER A 121 -1.48 -4.86 2.10
CA SER A 121 -0.81 -5.41 3.28
C SER A 121 -0.60 -6.91 3.09
N GLY A 122 0.64 -7.32 2.93
CA GLY A 122 0.97 -8.70 2.54
C GLY A 122 0.35 -9.06 1.19
N ASN A 123 -0.50 -10.08 1.16
CA ASN A 123 -1.25 -10.50 -0.03
C ASN A 123 -2.69 -9.94 -0.06
N THR A 124 -3.04 -9.05 0.85
CA THR A 124 -4.38 -8.46 0.96
C THR A 124 -4.41 -7.07 0.35
N LEU A 125 -5.28 -6.89 -0.64
CA LEU A 125 -5.66 -5.61 -1.21
C LEU A 125 -6.83 -5.04 -0.40
N TYR A 126 -6.72 -3.79 0.01
CA TYR A 126 -7.80 -3.01 0.62
C TYR A 126 -8.25 -1.96 -0.37
N THR A 127 -9.55 -1.84 -0.55
CA THR A 127 -10.17 -0.92 -1.50
C THR A 127 -11.29 -0.14 -0.84
N ILE A 128 -11.60 1.04 -1.37
CA ILE A 128 -12.80 1.78 -1.03
C ILE A 128 -13.66 1.84 -2.28
N GLU A 129 -14.88 1.36 -2.15
CA GLU A 129 -15.78 1.11 -3.29
C GLU A 129 -17.14 1.74 -3.04
N GLY A 130 -17.63 2.51 -4.00
CA GLY A 130 -18.99 2.99 -4.03
C GLY A 130 -19.94 1.97 -4.67
N ASN A 131 -21.19 2.00 -4.30
CA ASN A 131 -22.24 1.10 -4.78
C ASN A 131 -21.89 -0.40 -4.59
N THR A 132 -21.26 -0.70 -3.47
CA THR A 132 -21.04 -2.07 -3.06
C THR A 132 -21.94 -2.39 -1.88
N SER A 133 -22.97 -3.23 -2.07
CA SER A 133 -24.10 -3.41 -1.14
C SER A 133 -24.81 -2.07 -0.85
N ASP A 134 -25.11 -1.31 -1.91
CA ASP A 134 -25.84 -0.03 -1.89
C ASP A 134 -25.21 1.07 -1.01
N ALA A 135 -23.89 0.97 -0.77
CA ALA A 135 -23.16 1.93 0.06
C ALA A 135 -21.69 2.08 -0.36
N VAL A 136 -20.98 2.99 0.31
CA VAL A 136 -19.52 3.09 0.25
C VAL A 136 -18.93 2.22 1.36
N HIS A 137 -18.10 1.25 0.97
CA HIS A 137 -17.44 0.36 1.92
C HIS A 137 -15.94 0.20 1.67
N GLU A 138 -15.18 -0.05 2.74
CA GLU A 138 -13.90 -0.71 2.65
C GLU A 138 -14.12 -2.18 2.33
N ARG A 139 -13.38 -2.71 1.35
CA ARG A 139 -13.38 -4.12 0.98
C ARG A 139 -11.97 -4.70 1.04
N LYS A 140 -11.89 -6.03 1.17
CA LYS A 140 -10.63 -6.77 1.26
C LYS A 140 -10.63 -7.92 0.28
N TYR A 141 -9.55 -8.05 -0.47
CA TYR A 141 -9.38 -9.12 -1.46
C TYR A 141 -7.98 -9.71 -1.34
N ASP A 142 -7.84 -10.99 -1.64
CA ASP A 142 -6.54 -11.57 -1.96
C ASP A 142 -6.06 -10.98 -3.31
N LEU A 143 -4.78 -10.60 -3.42
CA LEU A 143 -4.21 -10.07 -4.67
C LEU A 143 -4.28 -11.06 -5.83
N SER A 144 -4.43 -12.36 -5.56
CA SER A 144 -4.66 -13.41 -6.56
C SER A 144 -6.13 -13.66 -6.86
N SER A 145 -7.04 -12.85 -6.31
CA SER A 145 -8.48 -13.00 -6.52
C SER A 145 -8.82 -12.93 -8.00
N LYS A 146 -9.60 -13.91 -8.48
CA LYS A 146 -10.13 -13.95 -9.85
C LYS A 146 -11.10 -12.79 -10.16
N TYR A 147 -11.58 -12.10 -9.15
CA TYR A 147 -12.43 -10.92 -9.32
C TYR A 147 -11.63 -9.68 -9.72
N ILE A 148 -10.36 -9.57 -9.33
CA ILE A 148 -9.52 -8.42 -9.67
C ILE A 148 -9.03 -8.58 -11.11
N LEU A 149 -9.56 -7.76 -12.01
CA LEU A 149 -9.14 -7.74 -13.41
C LEU A 149 -7.79 -7.05 -13.57
N GLY A 150 -7.62 -5.90 -12.93
CA GLY A 150 -6.39 -5.12 -13.00
C GLY A 150 -6.56 -3.72 -12.41
N PHE A 151 -5.58 -2.88 -12.70
CA PHE A 151 -5.43 -1.57 -12.07
C PHE A 151 -5.15 -0.50 -13.11
N GLY A 152 -5.87 0.60 -13.05
CA GLY A 152 -5.48 1.85 -13.65
C GLY A 152 -4.43 2.52 -12.77
N THR A 153 -3.33 2.94 -13.37
CA THR A 153 -2.17 3.53 -12.69
C THR A 153 -2.02 5.00 -13.06
N PRO A 154 -2.75 5.91 -12.38
CA PRO A 154 -2.74 7.32 -12.72
C PRO A 154 -1.34 7.93 -12.56
N ALA A 155 -0.96 8.80 -13.50
CA ALA A 155 0.29 9.55 -13.42
C ALA A 155 0.09 10.81 -12.56
N TYR A 156 -0.02 10.63 -11.24
CA TYR A 156 -0.11 11.77 -10.34
C TYR A 156 1.19 12.57 -10.33
N ASN A 157 1.08 13.90 -10.35
CA ASN A 157 2.20 14.80 -10.15
C ASN A 157 2.48 14.95 -8.64
N ASP A 158 2.87 13.84 -8.02
CA ASP A 158 3.17 13.80 -6.61
C ASP A 158 4.68 13.82 -6.37
N SER A 159 5.13 14.66 -5.47
CA SER A 159 6.41 14.46 -4.80
C SER A 159 6.44 13.18 -3.93
N ASP A 160 5.30 12.58 -3.67
CA ASP A 160 5.12 11.24 -3.10
C ASP A 160 5.19 10.17 -4.23
N THR A 161 6.25 10.21 -5.01
CA THR A 161 6.40 9.41 -6.24
C THR A 161 6.20 7.92 -6.03
N ALA A 162 5.28 7.37 -6.84
CA ALA A 162 5.29 5.97 -7.17
C ALA A 162 6.63 5.58 -7.83
N PRO A 163 7.15 4.37 -7.58
CA PRO A 163 8.34 3.90 -8.26
C PRO A 163 8.09 3.83 -9.78
N SER A 164 8.77 4.70 -10.52
CA SER A 164 8.86 4.54 -11.97
C SER A 164 9.64 3.28 -12.28
N VAL A 165 9.00 2.30 -12.92
CA VAL A 165 9.70 1.18 -13.55
C VAL A 165 10.26 1.70 -14.86
N SER A 166 11.45 2.27 -14.82
CA SER A 166 12.25 2.44 -16.02
C SER A 166 13.23 1.28 -16.11
N ALA A 167 13.08 0.48 -17.15
CA ALA A 167 14.19 -0.36 -17.60
C ALA A 167 15.36 0.55 -17.90
N GLN A 168 16.48 0.39 -17.19
CA GLN A 168 17.70 1.09 -17.59
C GLN A 168 18.98 0.35 -17.29
N THR A 169 19.68 0.25 -18.37
CA THR A 169 21.12 0.03 -18.58
C THR A 169 21.99 0.94 -17.69
N THR A 170 23.06 0.36 -17.23
CA THR A 170 24.26 0.90 -16.58
C THR A 170 24.60 2.38 -16.80
N GLY A 171 24.88 3.11 -15.70
CA GLY A 171 25.57 4.40 -15.71
C GLY A 171 25.55 5.13 -14.38
N ASN A 172 26.72 5.40 -13.82
CA ASN A 172 27.01 6.15 -12.59
C ASN A 172 26.43 7.59 -12.62
N GLY A 173 25.81 8.02 -11.52
CA GLY A 173 25.47 9.43 -11.30
C GLY A 173 24.57 9.65 -10.08
N GLN A 174 25.11 10.25 -9.03
CA GLN A 174 24.47 10.60 -7.77
C GLN A 174 23.37 11.65 -7.97
N SER A 175 22.14 11.35 -7.52
CA SER A 175 21.11 12.36 -7.18
C SER A 175 20.12 11.74 -6.19
N ALA A 176 19.72 12.52 -5.20
CA ALA A 176 18.86 12.14 -4.09
C ALA A 176 17.47 11.69 -4.55
N SER A 177 17.33 10.38 -4.74
CA SER A 177 16.05 9.69 -5.01
C SER A 177 16.00 8.52 -4.05
N GLY A 178 14.91 8.37 -3.29
CA GLY A 178 14.74 7.27 -2.34
C GLY A 178 15.01 5.93 -3.03
N ASN A 179 15.95 5.16 -2.49
CA ASN A 179 16.33 3.87 -3.04
C ASN A 179 15.16 2.90 -2.94
N LEU A 180 14.77 2.30 -4.07
CA LEU A 180 13.77 1.25 -4.11
C LEU A 180 14.45 -0.12 -4.11
N TYR A 181 13.85 -1.06 -3.41
CA TYR A 181 14.32 -2.44 -3.34
C TYR A 181 13.19 -3.41 -3.68
N THR A 182 13.34 -4.20 -4.73
CA THR A 182 12.39 -5.28 -5.04
C THR A 182 12.77 -6.53 -4.25
N VAL A 183 11.87 -6.99 -3.40
CA VAL A 183 12.04 -8.18 -2.57
C VAL A 183 12.24 -9.41 -3.47
N GLN A 184 13.32 -10.15 -3.27
CA GLN A 184 13.62 -11.41 -3.94
C GLN A 184 13.12 -12.59 -3.10
N LYS A 185 12.91 -13.74 -3.72
CA LYS A 185 12.56 -14.99 -3.00
C LYS A 185 13.63 -15.27 -1.93
N GLY A 186 13.18 -15.47 -0.69
CA GLY A 186 14.05 -15.71 0.46
C GLY A 186 14.59 -14.47 1.17
N ASN A 187 14.26 -13.26 0.67
CA ASN A 187 14.60 -12.04 1.41
C ASN A 187 13.78 -11.89 2.68
N SER A 188 14.40 -11.29 3.69
CA SER A 188 13.75 -10.77 4.88
C SER A 188 13.98 -9.25 4.96
N LEU A 189 13.11 -8.53 5.65
CA LEU A 189 13.30 -7.08 5.89
C LEU A 189 14.64 -6.78 6.55
N TRP A 190 15.06 -7.65 7.48
CA TRP A 190 16.38 -7.54 8.13
C TRP A 190 17.51 -7.67 7.12
N GLY A 191 17.47 -8.70 6.26
CA GLY A 191 18.48 -8.92 5.22
C GLY A 191 18.54 -7.79 4.21
N ILE A 192 17.39 -7.22 3.86
CA ILE A 192 17.30 -6.05 2.98
C ILE A 192 17.93 -4.83 3.65
N ALA A 193 17.57 -4.54 4.91
CA ALA A 193 18.15 -3.44 5.67
C ALA A 193 19.67 -3.59 5.82
N GLN A 194 20.16 -4.81 6.13
CA GLN A 194 21.59 -5.10 6.20
C GLN A 194 22.29 -4.79 4.87
N LYS A 195 21.68 -5.21 3.75
CA LYS A 195 22.26 -5.00 2.42
C LYS A 195 22.21 -3.54 1.96
N THR A 196 21.13 -2.83 2.26
CA THR A 196 20.85 -1.49 1.69
C THR A 196 21.21 -0.34 2.61
N LEU A 197 21.18 -0.57 3.92
CA LEU A 197 21.41 0.46 4.95
C LEU A 197 22.66 0.16 5.80
N GLY A 198 23.31 -0.98 5.56
CA GLY A 198 24.49 -1.42 6.32
C GLY A 198 24.17 -1.97 7.72
N ASP A 199 22.91 -1.92 8.14
CA ASP A 199 22.45 -2.41 9.45
C ASP A 199 21.06 -3.05 9.32
N GLY A 200 21.00 -4.37 9.59
CA GLY A 200 19.75 -5.14 9.55
C GLY A 200 18.68 -4.64 10.52
N ASN A 201 19.07 -4.01 11.63
CA ASN A 201 18.14 -3.49 12.64
C ASN A 201 17.32 -2.30 12.14
N ARG A 202 17.78 -1.64 11.09
CA ARG A 202 17.06 -0.56 10.41
C ARG A 202 15.88 -1.06 9.57
N TYR A 203 15.56 -2.35 9.57
CA TYR A 203 14.39 -2.89 8.89
C TYR A 203 13.08 -2.21 9.33
N ARG A 204 13.02 -1.68 10.55
CA ARG A 204 11.86 -0.93 11.05
C ARG A 204 11.68 0.42 10.36
N GLU A 205 12.77 1.06 9.98
CA GLU A 205 12.72 2.27 9.17
C GLU A 205 12.10 1.92 7.80
N ILE A 206 12.50 0.78 7.23
CA ILE A 206 11.87 0.26 6.00
C ILE A 206 10.39 -0.04 6.26
N MET A 207 10.04 -0.70 7.37
CA MET A 207 8.65 -0.96 7.74
C MET A 207 7.84 0.33 7.86
N SER A 208 8.35 1.30 8.64
CA SER A 208 7.68 2.58 8.87
C SER A 208 7.49 3.36 7.57
N LEU A 209 8.53 3.42 6.73
CA LEU A 209 8.50 4.14 5.46
C LEU A 209 7.50 3.52 4.47
N ASN A 210 7.30 2.19 4.56
CA ASN A 210 6.39 1.43 3.70
C ASN A 210 5.05 1.10 4.38
N SER A 211 4.77 1.66 5.55
CA SER A 211 3.54 1.40 6.33
C SER A 211 3.28 -0.11 6.58
N LEU A 212 4.36 -0.90 6.75
CA LEU A 212 4.25 -2.32 7.01
C LEU A 212 3.90 -2.58 8.48
N THR A 213 2.85 -3.34 8.73
CA THR A 213 2.43 -3.75 10.08
C THR A 213 2.95 -5.14 10.47
N SER A 214 3.58 -5.86 9.51
CA SER A 214 4.18 -7.18 9.70
C SER A 214 5.57 -7.23 9.07
N THR A 215 6.44 -8.07 9.62
CA THR A 215 7.77 -8.36 9.05
C THR A 215 7.71 -9.34 7.88
N THR A 216 6.55 -9.94 7.62
CA THR A 216 6.36 -10.85 6.50
C THR A 216 6.33 -10.06 5.19
N ILE A 217 7.26 -10.37 4.30
CA ILE A 217 7.36 -9.79 2.96
C ILE A 217 7.42 -10.91 1.92
N HIS A 218 6.96 -10.61 0.72
CA HIS A 218 6.92 -11.58 -0.38
C HIS A 218 7.75 -11.11 -1.56
N ALA A 219 8.30 -12.05 -2.31
CA ALA A 219 9.03 -11.74 -3.54
C ALA A 219 8.15 -10.93 -4.50
N GLY A 220 8.75 -9.89 -5.11
CA GLY A 220 8.06 -8.93 -5.98
C GLY A 220 7.56 -7.67 -5.25
N LEU A 221 7.51 -7.65 -3.91
CA LEU A 221 7.19 -6.43 -3.16
C LEU A 221 8.30 -5.39 -3.38
N VAL A 222 7.91 -4.18 -3.75
CA VAL A 222 8.84 -3.05 -3.88
C VAL A 222 8.81 -2.24 -2.58
N LEU A 223 9.97 -2.11 -1.95
CA LEU A 223 10.14 -1.37 -0.71
C LEU A 223 10.89 -0.07 -0.97
N GLN A 224 10.39 1.01 -0.39
CA GLN A 224 11.17 2.23 -0.23
C GLN A 224 12.22 2.02 0.85
N ILE A 225 13.47 2.30 0.52
CA ILE A 225 14.59 2.20 1.46
C ILE A 225 14.97 3.60 1.90
N PRO A 226 15.08 3.87 3.22
CA PRO A 226 15.50 5.18 3.72
C PRO A 226 16.80 5.64 3.06
N SER A 227 16.85 6.90 2.63
CA SER A 227 18.07 7.52 2.13
C SER A 227 18.92 7.98 3.32
N GLY A 228 20.17 7.58 3.36
CA GLY A 228 21.17 8.04 4.35
C GLY A 228 21.77 6.94 5.20
N THR A 229 23.06 7.08 5.47
CA THR A 229 23.76 6.33 6.53
C THR A 229 23.27 6.83 7.88
N GLY A 230 22.12 6.30 8.32
CA GLY A 230 21.65 6.53 9.69
C GLY A 230 22.68 5.99 10.67
N GLN A 231 22.92 6.76 11.70
CA GLN A 231 23.81 6.37 12.79
C GLN A 231 23.43 4.98 13.29
N VAL A 232 24.37 4.06 13.29
CA VAL A 232 24.21 2.72 13.86
C VAL A 232 23.71 2.91 15.29
N ALA A 233 22.49 2.48 15.58
CA ALA A 233 22.05 2.46 16.97
C ALA A 233 23.04 1.58 17.73
N SER A 234 23.82 2.18 18.63
CA SER A 234 24.78 1.45 19.43
C SER A 234 24.06 0.35 20.19
N THR A 235 24.59 -0.84 20.18
CA THR A 235 24.05 -1.98 20.92
C THR A 235 24.95 -2.30 22.12
N LYS A 236 24.35 -2.87 23.14
CA LYS A 236 25.07 -3.39 24.29
C LYS A 236 24.66 -4.85 24.54
N THR A 237 25.47 -5.59 25.24
CA THR A 237 25.15 -6.95 25.65
C THR A 237 24.47 -6.97 27.03
N TYR A 238 23.58 -7.92 27.23
CA TYR A 238 22.92 -8.20 28.50
C TYR A 238 22.94 -9.70 28.77
N THR A 239 23.41 -10.12 29.94
CA THR A 239 23.39 -11.51 30.36
C THR A 239 22.12 -11.79 31.17
N VAL A 240 21.32 -12.75 30.73
CA VAL A 240 20.05 -13.15 31.35
C VAL A 240 20.29 -13.66 32.79
N LYS A 241 19.55 -13.12 33.74
CA LYS A 241 19.58 -13.49 35.16
C LYS A 241 18.34 -14.32 35.52
N LYS A 242 18.43 -15.00 36.70
CA LYS A 242 17.28 -15.75 37.22
C LYS A 242 16.08 -14.84 37.43
N GLY A 243 14.93 -15.23 36.87
CA GLY A 243 13.67 -14.47 36.95
C GLY A 243 13.46 -13.43 35.85
N ASP A 244 14.42 -13.31 34.91
CA ASP A 244 14.26 -12.45 33.75
C ASP A 244 13.24 -13.03 32.74
N SER A 245 12.64 -12.11 32.02
CA SER A 245 11.93 -12.37 30.77
C SER A 245 12.30 -11.26 29.78
N LEU A 246 12.17 -11.52 28.49
CA LEU A 246 12.45 -10.51 27.46
C LEU A 246 11.66 -9.23 27.70
N TRP A 247 10.39 -9.34 28.15
CA TRP A 247 9.57 -8.20 28.50
C TRP A 247 10.14 -7.37 29.64
N LYS A 248 10.57 -8.04 30.77
CA LYS A 248 11.18 -7.35 31.91
C LYS A 248 12.49 -6.68 31.54
N ILE A 249 13.33 -7.37 30.74
CA ILE A 249 14.59 -6.81 30.26
C ILE A 249 14.33 -5.57 29.38
N ALA A 250 13.37 -5.65 28.45
CA ALA A 250 12.99 -4.50 27.63
C ALA A 250 12.41 -3.34 28.47
N GLN A 251 11.55 -3.65 29.45
CA GLN A 251 11.01 -2.64 30.37
C GLN A 251 12.12 -1.93 31.14
N SER A 252 13.08 -2.69 31.67
CA SER A 252 14.19 -2.15 32.47
C SER A 252 15.17 -1.35 31.64
N LEU A 253 15.60 -1.88 30.48
CA LEU A 253 16.69 -1.30 29.70
C LEU A 253 16.23 -0.29 28.65
N LEU A 254 15.01 -0.43 28.12
CA LEU A 254 14.49 0.37 27.03
C LEU A 254 13.30 1.25 27.47
N GLY A 255 12.84 1.12 28.73
CA GLY A 255 11.72 1.86 29.28
C GLY A 255 10.34 1.40 28.80
N ASN A 256 10.27 0.37 27.95
CA ASN A 256 9.01 -0.16 27.41
C ASN A 256 9.14 -1.66 27.17
N GLY A 257 8.36 -2.48 27.92
CA GLY A 257 8.38 -3.93 27.83
C GLY A 257 7.92 -4.46 26.45
N ALA A 258 7.05 -3.74 25.74
CA ALA A 258 6.62 -4.13 24.40
C ALA A 258 7.77 -4.12 23.37
N ARG A 259 8.89 -3.47 23.69
CA ARG A 259 10.10 -3.47 22.86
C ARG A 259 10.93 -4.76 22.98
N TYR A 260 10.45 -5.79 23.68
CA TYR A 260 11.15 -7.07 23.81
C TYR A 260 11.47 -7.73 22.45
N ASN A 261 10.62 -7.48 21.44
CA ASN A 261 10.87 -7.97 20.10
C ASN A 261 12.18 -7.43 19.49
N GLU A 262 12.64 -6.24 19.92
CA GLU A 262 13.92 -5.67 19.49
C GLU A 262 15.08 -6.51 20.02
N ILE A 263 14.98 -6.91 21.28
CA ILE A 263 15.98 -7.76 21.91
C ILE A 263 16.01 -9.16 21.26
N MET A 264 14.83 -9.72 20.96
CA MET A 264 14.72 -11.00 20.24
C MET A 264 15.48 -10.95 18.91
N LEU A 265 15.19 -9.93 18.11
CA LEU A 265 15.77 -9.77 16.78
C LEU A 265 17.27 -9.54 16.82
N LEU A 266 17.73 -8.63 17.67
CA LEU A 266 19.16 -8.33 17.83
C LEU A 266 19.96 -9.55 18.31
N SER A 267 19.28 -10.42 19.08
CA SER A 267 19.88 -11.64 19.64
C SER A 267 19.68 -12.88 18.76
N GLY A 268 19.02 -12.76 17.60
CA GLY A 268 18.75 -13.89 16.69
C GLY A 268 17.77 -14.93 17.26
N LEU A 269 16.88 -14.53 18.18
CA LEU A 269 15.97 -15.44 18.85
C LEU A 269 14.73 -15.69 17.99
N THR A 270 14.33 -16.95 17.83
CA THR A 270 13.11 -17.38 17.14
C THR A 270 11.95 -17.66 18.13
N SER A 271 12.23 -17.62 19.44
CA SER A 271 11.28 -17.86 20.54
C SER A 271 11.50 -16.84 21.65
N THR A 272 10.46 -16.59 22.45
CA THR A 272 10.55 -15.75 23.66
C THR A 272 11.24 -16.44 24.85
N THR A 273 11.55 -17.73 24.72
CA THR A 273 12.23 -18.51 25.76
C THR A 273 13.68 -18.09 25.84
N ILE A 274 14.14 -17.71 27.03
CA ILE A 274 15.54 -17.35 27.33
C ILE A 274 16.02 -18.13 28.54
N HIS A 275 17.33 -18.32 28.63
CA HIS A 275 17.96 -19.13 29.68
C HIS A 275 18.94 -18.29 30.49
N VAL A 276 19.03 -18.54 31.80
CA VAL A 276 20.02 -17.90 32.69
C VAL A 276 21.43 -18.11 32.15
N GLY A 277 22.19 -17.02 32.08
CA GLY A 277 23.54 -17.02 31.49
C GLY A 277 23.58 -16.75 29.98
N GLN A 278 22.43 -16.75 29.29
CA GLN A 278 22.34 -16.42 27.86
C GLN A 278 22.70 -14.94 27.66
N THR A 279 23.55 -14.68 26.65
CA THR A 279 23.88 -13.29 26.26
C THR A 279 22.90 -12.80 25.20
N LEU A 280 22.28 -11.65 25.45
CA LEU A 280 21.39 -10.96 24.54
C LEU A 280 22.03 -9.67 24.05
N THR A 281 21.76 -9.31 22.80
CA THR A 281 22.10 -8.00 22.24
C THR A 281 20.90 -7.07 22.41
N VAL A 282 21.11 -5.92 23.05
CA VAL A 282 20.05 -4.93 23.33
C VAL A 282 20.43 -3.57 22.77
N PRO A 283 19.43 -2.76 22.31
CA PRO A 283 19.72 -1.38 21.89
C PRO A 283 20.37 -0.61 23.03
N ALA A 284 21.41 0.17 22.76
CA ALA A 284 21.84 1.22 23.67
C ALA A 284 20.83 2.38 23.58
N ARG A 285 20.54 3.00 24.73
CA ARG A 285 19.65 4.18 24.77
C ARG A 285 20.24 5.33 23.99
#